data_20f1659c8d47d88be9f90a2521356ed1
#
_entry.id   20f1659c8d47d88be9f90a2521356ed1
#
_cell.length_a   1.000
_cell.length_b   1.000
_cell.length_c   1.000
_cell.angle_alpha   90.00
_cell.angle_beta   90.00
_cell.angle_gamma   90.00
#
_symmetry.space_group_name_H-M   'P 1'
#
loop_
_entity.id
_entity.type
_entity.pdbx_description
1 polymer ?
#
loop_
_entity_poly.entity_id
_entity_poly.type
_entity_poly.pdbx_seq_one_letter_code
_entity_poly.pdbx_strand_id
1 'polypeptide(L)'
;MKILIVEDEEMIREGISDYLTDCGYETIEAADGQEALEKFSSYEVALILLDIQMPKLNGLEVLAEIRKTSQVPVLMLTAFQDEEYKMSAFASLADGYLEKPFSLSLLKVRVDAIFKRYYDTGRIFSYKDARVDFESYSASLAGQEVAINAKELEILDYLVKNEGRALTRSQIIDAVWKATDEVPFDRVIDVYIKELRKKLDLDCILTVRNVGYKLERK
;
A
#
# COMPACT_ATOMS: atom_id res chain seq x y z
N MET A 1 -1.38 -10.78 6.66
CA MET A 1 -0.83 -10.97 5.28
C MET A 1 0.41 -11.83 5.40
N LYS A 2 0.49 -12.90 4.58
CA LYS A 2 1.58 -13.88 4.66
C LYS A 2 2.69 -13.57 3.67
N ILE A 3 3.92 -13.60 4.14
CA ILE A 3 5.13 -13.39 3.33
C ILE A 3 5.87 -14.72 3.21
N LEU A 4 6.07 -15.19 1.98
CA LEU A 4 6.91 -16.36 1.72
C LEU A 4 8.36 -15.88 1.57
N ILE A 5 9.24 -16.39 2.42
CA ILE A 5 10.67 -16.09 2.44
C ILE A 5 11.41 -17.29 1.87
N VAL A 6 12.09 -17.09 0.76
CA VAL A 6 12.82 -18.13 0.03
C VAL A 6 14.30 -17.77 0.01
N GLU A 7 15.08 -18.47 0.81
CA GLU A 7 16.51 -18.20 1.08
C GLU A 7 17.15 -19.52 1.52
N ASP A 8 18.27 -19.92 0.93
CA ASP A 8 18.92 -21.18 1.27
C ASP A 8 19.79 -21.08 2.54
N GLU A 9 20.33 -19.90 2.86
CA GLU A 9 21.07 -19.67 4.08
C GLU A 9 20.12 -19.56 5.30
N GLU A 10 20.11 -20.57 6.16
CA GLU A 10 19.22 -20.70 7.34
C GLU A 10 19.26 -19.44 8.23
N MET A 11 20.46 -18.97 8.58
CA MET A 11 20.61 -17.81 9.47
C MET A 11 20.02 -16.51 8.87
N ILE A 12 20.12 -16.33 7.55
CA ILE A 12 19.54 -15.17 6.84
C ILE A 12 18.03 -15.33 6.81
N ARG A 13 17.53 -16.50 6.44
CA ARG A 13 16.11 -16.82 6.34
C ARG A 13 15.39 -16.62 7.69
N GLU A 14 15.93 -17.22 8.77
CA GLU A 14 15.40 -17.06 10.13
C GLU A 14 15.46 -15.60 10.60
N GLY A 15 16.58 -14.90 10.37
CA GLY A 15 16.71 -13.50 10.76
C GLY A 15 15.71 -12.57 10.06
N ILE A 16 15.39 -12.83 8.78
CA ILE A 16 14.33 -12.11 8.05
C ILE A 16 12.95 -12.46 8.63
N SER A 17 12.70 -13.75 8.87
CA SER A 17 11.43 -14.27 9.38
C SER A 17 11.10 -13.69 10.75
N ASP A 18 12.04 -13.76 11.70
CA ASP A 18 11.89 -13.23 13.05
C ASP A 18 11.60 -11.73 13.03
N TYR A 19 12.42 -10.99 12.28
CA TYR A 19 12.25 -9.53 12.20
C TYR A 19 10.90 -9.11 11.61
N LEU A 20 10.45 -9.77 10.54
CA LEU A 20 9.15 -9.44 9.93
C LEU A 20 7.98 -9.89 10.82
N THR A 21 8.14 -10.99 11.54
CA THR A 21 7.16 -11.44 12.54
C THR A 21 7.02 -10.42 13.68
N ASP A 22 8.13 -9.90 14.19
CA ASP A 22 8.14 -8.82 15.19
C ASP A 22 7.49 -7.52 14.65
N CYS A 23 7.56 -7.30 13.34
CA CYS A 23 6.87 -6.20 12.66
C CYS A 23 5.37 -6.45 12.42
N GLY A 24 4.82 -7.62 12.82
CA GLY A 24 3.40 -7.97 12.73
C GLY A 24 2.99 -8.66 11.42
N TYR A 25 3.93 -9.17 10.62
CA TYR A 25 3.66 -9.99 9.45
C TYR A 25 3.60 -11.47 9.82
N GLU A 26 2.84 -12.25 9.08
CA GLU A 26 2.91 -13.72 9.12
C GLU A 26 3.96 -14.17 8.09
N THR A 27 4.87 -15.05 8.47
CA THR A 27 5.94 -15.53 7.59
C THR A 27 5.81 -17.03 7.31
N ILE A 28 6.23 -17.44 6.12
CA ILE A 28 6.39 -18.83 5.69
C ILE A 28 7.80 -18.91 5.12
N GLU A 29 8.59 -19.88 5.58
CA GLU A 29 9.97 -20.05 5.14
C GLU A 29 10.09 -21.18 4.12
N ALA A 30 10.99 -21.06 3.16
CA ALA A 30 11.39 -22.09 2.23
C ALA A 30 12.90 -22.06 2.03
N ALA A 31 13.56 -23.20 2.11
CA ALA A 31 15.00 -23.32 2.02
C ALA A 31 15.52 -23.52 0.58
N ASP A 32 14.64 -23.77 -0.38
CA ASP A 32 14.97 -23.86 -1.80
C ASP A 32 13.76 -23.58 -2.70
N GLY A 33 14.01 -23.48 -4.01
CA GLY A 33 12.97 -23.15 -4.98
C GLY A 33 11.87 -24.19 -5.11
N GLN A 34 12.15 -25.47 -4.89
CA GLN A 34 11.16 -26.54 -4.94
C GLN A 34 10.18 -26.43 -3.77
N GLU A 35 10.71 -26.26 -2.56
CA GLU A 35 9.92 -26.04 -1.35
C GLU A 35 9.08 -24.75 -1.46
N ALA A 36 9.65 -23.70 -2.09
CA ALA A 36 8.95 -22.45 -2.35
C ALA A 36 7.68 -22.65 -3.19
N LEU A 37 7.77 -23.41 -4.28
CA LEU A 37 6.62 -23.69 -5.16
C LEU A 37 5.55 -24.54 -4.47
N GLU A 38 5.96 -25.53 -3.66
CA GLU A 38 5.05 -26.36 -2.86
C GLU A 38 4.28 -25.52 -1.83
N LYS A 39 4.99 -24.67 -1.09
CA LYS A 39 4.40 -23.75 -0.10
C LYS A 39 3.52 -22.69 -0.75
N PHE A 40 3.96 -22.12 -1.89
CA PHE A 40 3.17 -21.17 -2.64
C PHE A 40 1.81 -21.75 -3.09
N SER A 41 1.79 -23.03 -3.49
CA SER A 41 0.54 -23.71 -3.86
C SER A 41 -0.37 -24.05 -2.69
N SER A 42 0.21 -24.18 -1.48
CA SER A 42 -0.51 -24.64 -0.27
C SER A 42 -1.02 -23.50 0.62
N TYR A 43 -0.48 -22.29 0.47
CA TYR A 43 -0.80 -21.14 1.31
C TYR A 43 -1.22 -19.94 0.47
N GLU A 44 -2.09 -19.11 1.02
CA GLU A 44 -2.39 -17.80 0.45
C GLU A 44 -1.25 -16.82 0.77
N VAL A 45 -0.37 -16.60 -0.19
CA VAL A 45 0.82 -15.75 -0.07
C VAL A 45 0.53 -14.37 -0.64
N ALA A 46 0.85 -13.32 0.14
CA ALA A 46 0.65 -11.93 -0.25
C ALA A 46 1.94 -11.26 -0.79
N LEU A 47 3.11 -11.78 -0.49
CA LEU A 47 4.40 -11.30 -0.98
C LEU A 47 5.41 -12.44 -0.93
N ILE A 48 6.31 -12.48 -1.91
CA ILE A 48 7.45 -13.40 -1.92
C ILE A 48 8.74 -12.59 -1.84
N LEU A 49 9.57 -12.90 -0.85
CA LEU A 49 10.98 -12.50 -0.79
C LEU A 49 11.78 -13.67 -1.35
N LEU A 50 12.49 -13.46 -2.45
CA LEU A 50 13.06 -14.55 -3.22
C LEU A 50 14.54 -14.29 -3.52
N ASP A 51 15.41 -15.10 -2.95
CA ASP A 51 16.81 -15.08 -3.32
C ASP A 51 16.99 -15.60 -4.76
N ILE A 52 17.90 -14.98 -5.49
CA ILE A 52 18.25 -15.40 -6.85
C ILE A 52 19.17 -16.62 -6.81
N GLN A 53 20.17 -16.61 -5.94
CA GLN A 53 21.22 -17.62 -5.90
C GLN A 53 20.91 -18.75 -4.92
N MET A 54 20.17 -19.73 -5.37
CA MET A 54 19.82 -20.91 -4.57
C MET A 54 20.17 -22.20 -5.31
N PRO A 55 20.49 -23.29 -4.58
CA PRO A 55 20.71 -24.60 -5.16
C PRO A 55 19.41 -25.20 -5.75
N LYS A 56 19.57 -26.18 -6.65
CA LYS A 56 18.49 -26.90 -7.36
C LYS A 56 17.73 -26.04 -8.36
N LEU A 57 16.83 -25.21 -7.91
CA LEU A 57 16.01 -24.28 -8.71
C LEU A 57 16.32 -22.85 -8.26
N ASN A 58 16.89 -22.05 -9.16
CA ASN A 58 17.25 -20.67 -8.84
C ASN A 58 16.01 -19.76 -8.77
N GLY A 59 16.14 -18.58 -8.13
CA GLY A 59 15.02 -17.68 -7.91
C GLY A 59 14.36 -17.18 -9.19
N LEU A 60 15.08 -17.04 -10.30
CA LEU A 60 14.50 -16.61 -11.57
C LEU A 60 13.61 -17.69 -12.19
N GLU A 61 13.99 -18.97 -12.04
CA GLU A 61 13.17 -20.10 -12.47
C GLU A 61 11.92 -20.22 -11.61
N VAL A 62 12.03 -20.04 -10.29
CA VAL A 62 10.88 -19.97 -9.36
C VAL A 62 9.93 -18.83 -9.77
N LEU A 63 10.45 -17.64 -10.02
CA LEU A 63 9.66 -16.49 -10.48
C LEU A 63 8.91 -16.80 -11.77
N ALA A 64 9.59 -17.40 -12.75
CA ALA A 64 8.97 -17.77 -14.03
C ALA A 64 7.81 -18.78 -13.86
N GLU A 65 7.97 -19.77 -12.98
CA GLU A 65 6.89 -20.71 -12.65
C GLU A 65 5.70 -20.02 -11.98
N ILE A 66 5.95 -19.18 -10.97
CA ILE A 66 4.90 -18.42 -10.28
C ILE A 66 4.13 -17.54 -11.25
N ARG A 67 4.81 -16.86 -12.17
CA ARG A 67 4.17 -15.95 -13.14
C ARG A 67 3.26 -16.65 -14.16
N LYS A 68 3.33 -17.98 -14.30
CA LYS A 68 2.37 -18.73 -15.13
C LYS A 68 0.95 -18.72 -14.55
N THR A 69 0.84 -18.58 -13.23
CA THR A 69 -0.44 -18.73 -12.52
C THR A 69 -0.81 -17.56 -11.62
N SER A 70 0.13 -16.63 -11.30
CA SER A 70 -0.09 -15.58 -10.31
C SER A 70 0.66 -14.30 -10.61
N GLN A 71 0.05 -13.19 -10.21
CA GLN A 71 0.64 -11.84 -10.19
C GLN A 71 1.01 -11.38 -8.76
N VAL A 72 1.16 -12.34 -7.82
CA VAL A 72 1.61 -12.01 -6.46
C VAL A 72 2.92 -11.21 -6.52
N PRO A 73 3.07 -10.12 -5.75
CA PRO A 73 4.29 -9.33 -5.76
C PRO A 73 5.49 -10.15 -5.30
N VAL A 74 6.63 -9.96 -6.00
CA VAL A 74 7.90 -10.61 -5.71
C VAL A 74 9.01 -9.57 -5.56
N LEU A 75 9.66 -9.55 -4.39
CA LEU A 75 10.88 -8.79 -4.13
C LEU A 75 12.06 -9.75 -4.22
N MET A 76 12.92 -9.55 -5.24
CA MET A 76 14.11 -10.34 -5.43
C MET A 76 15.21 -9.87 -4.47
N LEU A 77 15.88 -10.82 -3.82
CA LEU A 77 17.09 -10.59 -3.03
C LEU A 77 18.29 -11.00 -3.90
N THR A 78 19.30 -10.14 -4.06
CA THR A 78 20.37 -10.37 -5.04
C THR A 78 21.73 -9.92 -4.53
N ALA A 79 22.77 -10.72 -4.81
CA ALA A 79 24.18 -10.32 -4.68
C ALA A 79 24.67 -9.81 -6.05
N PHE A 80 24.86 -8.52 -6.21
CA PHE A 80 24.94 -7.74 -7.46
C PHE A 80 26.17 -7.99 -8.36
N GLN A 81 26.81 -9.15 -8.44
CA GLN A 81 28.10 -9.22 -9.11
C GLN A 81 28.19 -9.88 -10.51
N ASP A 82 27.19 -10.65 -11.00
CA ASP A 82 27.39 -11.34 -12.29
C ASP A 82 26.17 -11.50 -13.21
N GLU A 83 25.05 -10.81 -13.00
CA GLU A 83 23.81 -11.13 -13.71
C GLU A 83 23.11 -9.98 -14.49
N GLU A 84 23.82 -8.89 -14.85
CA GLU A 84 23.20 -7.78 -15.62
C GLU A 84 22.47 -8.25 -16.89
N TYR A 85 22.93 -9.31 -17.55
CA TYR A 85 22.31 -9.84 -18.75
C TYR A 85 21.11 -10.75 -18.51
N LYS A 86 21.08 -11.51 -17.42
CA LYS A 86 19.93 -12.35 -17.06
C LYS A 86 18.84 -11.50 -16.40
N MET A 87 19.24 -10.53 -15.58
CA MET A 87 18.32 -9.58 -14.92
C MET A 87 17.49 -8.77 -15.90
N SER A 88 18.05 -8.36 -17.06
CA SER A 88 17.29 -7.58 -18.04
C SER A 88 16.12 -8.34 -18.67
N ALA A 89 16.27 -9.66 -18.87
CA ALA A 89 15.21 -10.52 -19.43
C ALA A 89 14.06 -10.78 -18.43
N PHE A 90 14.34 -10.79 -17.14
CA PHE A 90 13.37 -11.04 -16.07
C PHE A 90 12.98 -9.78 -15.29
N ALA A 91 13.61 -8.64 -15.54
CA ALA A 91 13.33 -7.36 -14.87
C ALA A 91 11.87 -6.92 -14.96
N SER A 92 11.15 -7.38 -15.99
CA SER A 92 9.71 -7.10 -16.16
C SER A 92 8.79 -8.01 -15.35
N LEU A 93 9.32 -9.07 -14.71
CA LEU A 93 8.53 -10.07 -13.98
C LEU A 93 8.57 -9.87 -12.45
N ALA A 94 9.60 -9.21 -11.92
CA ALA A 94 9.74 -8.90 -10.51
C ALA A 94 9.21 -7.49 -10.19
N ASP A 95 8.71 -7.30 -8.98
CA ASP A 95 8.13 -6.04 -8.51
C ASP A 95 9.13 -5.13 -7.82
N GLY A 96 10.29 -5.67 -7.49
CA GLY A 96 11.42 -4.94 -6.91
C GLY A 96 12.63 -5.82 -6.69
N TYR A 97 13.74 -5.15 -6.38
CA TYR A 97 15.03 -5.78 -6.08
C TYR A 97 15.62 -5.17 -4.82
N LEU A 98 16.29 -6.00 -4.02
CA LEU A 98 17.04 -5.59 -2.84
C LEU A 98 18.43 -6.25 -2.87
N GLU A 99 19.46 -5.42 -2.93
CA GLU A 99 20.87 -5.87 -3.01
C GLU A 99 21.38 -6.33 -1.65
N LYS A 100 22.03 -7.50 -1.62
CA LYS A 100 22.76 -8.03 -0.46
C LYS A 100 24.19 -7.44 -0.44
N PRO A 101 24.72 -7.03 0.75
CA PRO A 101 24.08 -7.08 2.07
C PRO A 101 23.11 -5.92 2.31
N PHE A 102 21.96 -6.18 2.91
CA PHE A 102 20.95 -5.18 3.27
C PHE A 102 20.67 -5.16 4.77
N SER A 103 20.15 -4.04 5.28
CA SER A 103 19.62 -3.99 6.64
C SER A 103 18.17 -4.48 6.68
N LEU A 104 17.77 -5.14 7.76
CA LEU A 104 16.38 -5.58 7.96
C LEU A 104 15.40 -4.39 7.97
N SER A 105 15.82 -3.22 8.42
CA SER A 105 15.01 -1.99 8.36
C SER A 105 14.77 -1.54 6.91
N LEU A 106 15.74 -1.65 6.01
CA LEU A 106 15.57 -1.36 4.58
C LEU A 106 14.64 -2.39 3.93
N LEU A 107 14.80 -3.68 4.25
CA LEU A 107 13.90 -4.73 3.80
C LEU A 107 12.45 -4.40 4.17
N LYS A 108 12.19 -4.03 5.45
CA LYS A 108 10.86 -3.64 5.90
C LYS A 108 10.27 -2.48 5.12
N VAL A 109 11.05 -1.43 4.87
CA VAL A 109 10.60 -0.29 4.06
C VAL A 109 10.17 -0.74 2.65
N ARG A 110 10.90 -1.67 2.03
CA ARG A 110 10.54 -2.25 0.72
C ARG A 110 9.27 -3.09 0.79
N VAL A 111 9.14 -3.93 1.81
CA VAL A 111 7.93 -4.74 2.07
C VAL A 111 6.71 -3.84 2.25
N ASP A 112 6.80 -2.80 3.11
CA ASP A 112 5.72 -1.84 3.35
C ASP A 112 5.31 -1.12 2.04
N ALA A 113 6.28 -0.71 1.23
CA ALA A 113 6.03 -0.04 -0.05
C ALA A 113 5.32 -0.96 -1.06
N ILE A 114 5.69 -2.25 -1.11
CA ILE A 114 5.01 -3.24 -1.95
C ILE A 114 3.59 -3.47 -1.44
N PHE A 115 3.40 -3.71 -0.14
CA PHE A 115 2.06 -3.89 0.41
C PHE A 115 1.17 -2.68 0.19
N LYS A 116 1.70 -1.48 0.35
CA LYS A 116 0.99 -0.24 0.03
C LYS A 116 0.60 -0.17 -1.45
N ARG A 117 1.47 -0.57 -2.35
CA ARG A 117 1.23 -0.54 -3.81
C ARG A 117 0.20 -1.58 -4.27
N TYR A 118 0.22 -2.79 -3.69
CA TYR A 118 -0.57 -3.94 -4.16
C TYR A 118 -1.84 -4.21 -3.36
N TYR A 119 -1.82 -3.90 -2.06
CA TYR A 119 -2.88 -4.28 -1.13
C TYR A 119 -3.49 -3.11 -0.36
N ASP A 120 -2.80 -1.97 -0.33
CA ASP A 120 -3.47 -0.72 -0.10
C ASP A 120 -4.26 -0.45 -1.40
N THR A 121 -5.42 -1.09 -1.50
CA THR A 121 -6.39 -0.88 -2.59
C THR A 121 -6.71 0.60 -2.52
N GLY A 122 -6.08 1.37 -3.38
CA GLY A 122 -5.93 2.81 -3.45
C GLY A 122 -6.82 3.48 -2.42
N ARG A 123 -6.30 4.39 -1.61
CA ARG A 123 -7.01 5.01 -0.47
C ARG A 123 -8.47 5.27 -0.82
N ILE A 124 -9.28 4.18 -0.77
CA ILE A 124 -10.67 4.19 -1.17
C ILE A 124 -11.51 4.46 0.07
N PHE A 125 -12.19 5.56 0.06
CA PHE A 125 -13.25 5.83 1.01
C PHE A 125 -14.57 5.34 0.42
N SER A 126 -15.30 4.51 1.19
CA SER A 126 -16.64 4.05 0.83
C SER A 126 -17.60 4.38 1.97
N TYR A 127 -18.73 4.97 1.61
CA TYR A 127 -19.80 5.29 2.54
C TYR A 127 -21.15 5.25 1.81
N LYS A 128 -22.07 4.37 2.23
CA LYS A 128 -23.32 4.08 1.48
C LYS A 128 -23.01 3.77 0.02
N ASP A 129 -23.60 4.50 -0.91
CA ASP A 129 -23.38 4.36 -2.36
C ASP A 129 -22.21 5.21 -2.89
N ALA A 130 -21.55 6.00 -2.03
CA ALA A 130 -20.40 6.82 -2.39
C ALA A 130 -19.12 6.00 -2.35
N ARG A 131 -18.30 6.14 -3.39
CA ARG A 131 -16.95 5.60 -3.48
C ARG A 131 -16.01 6.68 -3.98
N VAL A 132 -14.90 6.90 -3.26
CA VAL A 132 -13.87 7.89 -3.60
C VAL A 132 -12.53 7.21 -3.58
N ASP A 133 -11.81 7.33 -4.68
CA ASP A 133 -10.43 6.87 -4.81
C ASP A 133 -9.50 8.10 -4.77
N PHE A 134 -8.74 8.22 -3.70
CA PHE A 134 -7.85 9.36 -3.48
C PHE A 134 -6.57 9.31 -4.31
N GLU A 135 -6.22 8.16 -4.89
CA GLU A 135 -5.03 8.03 -5.73
C GLU A 135 -5.33 8.38 -7.19
N SER A 136 -6.44 7.87 -7.72
CA SER A 136 -6.88 8.20 -9.08
C SER A 136 -7.63 9.53 -9.18
N TYR A 137 -7.84 10.24 -8.05
CA TYR A 137 -8.62 11.48 -7.98
C TYR A 137 -10.03 11.34 -8.57
N SER A 138 -10.67 10.20 -8.33
CA SER A 138 -11.99 9.88 -8.88
C SER A 138 -13.02 9.64 -7.77
N ALA A 139 -14.29 9.91 -8.08
CA ALA A 139 -15.40 9.67 -7.18
C ALA A 139 -16.62 9.18 -7.94
N SER A 140 -17.44 8.34 -7.28
CA SER A 140 -18.71 7.87 -7.80
C SER A 140 -19.79 7.82 -6.72
N LEU A 141 -21.03 7.99 -7.12
CA LEU A 141 -22.22 7.80 -6.28
C LEU A 141 -23.19 6.85 -7.00
N ALA A 142 -23.58 5.78 -6.37
CA ALA A 142 -24.42 4.74 -6.96
C ALA A 142 -23.88 4.20 -8.33
N GLY A 143 -22.54 4.09 -8.43
CA GLY A 143 -21.85 3.62 -9.65
C GLY A 143 -21.72 4.66 -10.76
N GLN A 144 -22.26 5.87 -10.61
CA GLN A 144 -22.09 6.96 -11.57
C GLN A 144 -20.94 7.87 -11.15
N GLU A 145 -20.10 8.25 -12.11
CA GLU A 145 -18.98 9.16 -11.88
C GLU A 145 -19.46 10.54 -11.44
N VAL A 146 -18.82 11.09 -10.40
CA VAL A 146 -19.10 12.39 -9.83
C VAL A 146 -17.89 13.29 -9.99
N ALA A 147 -18.10 14.47 -10.59
CA ALA A 147 -17.04 15.48 -10.72
C ALA A 147 -16.64 16.03 -9.35
N ILE A 148 -15.42 15.73 -8.94
CA ILE A 148 -14.82 16.19 -7.69
C ILE A 148 -13.51 16.92 -7.99
N ASN A 149 -13.21 17.99 -7.27
CA ASN A 149 -11.95 18.71 -7.45
C ASN A 149 -10.89 18.29 -6.41
N ALA A 150 -9.63 18.64 -6.70
CA ALA A 150 -8.50 18.22 -5.86
C ALA A 150 -8.65 18.66 -4.38
N LYS A 151 -9.12 19.90 -4.14
CA LYS A 151 -9.31 20.41 -2.77
C LYS A 151 -10.44 19.73 -2.03
N GLU A 152 -11.52 19.34 -2.69
CA GLU A 152 -12.59 18.52 -2.13
C GLU A 152 -12.04 17.16 -1.70
N LEU A 153 -11.22 16.52 -2.54
CA LEU A 153 -10.58 15.25 -2.22
C LEU A 153 -9.59 15.35 -1.06
N GLU A 154 -8.73 16.36 -1.05
CA GLU A 154 -7.74 16.59 0.02
C GLU A 154 -8.44 16.83 1.38
N ILE A 155 -9.54 17.60 1.40
CA ILE A 155 -10.35 17.82 2.62
C ILE A 155 -10.97 16.50 3.09
N LEU A 156 -11.60 15.75 2.19
CA LEU A 156 -12.21 14.46 2.54
C LEU A 156 -11.17 13.47 3.06
N ASP A 157 -10.01 13.38 2.40
CA ASP A 157 -8.89 12.56 2.83
C ASP A 157 -8.40 12.90 4.23
N TYR A 158 -8.27 14.20 4.53
CA TYR A 158 -7.86 14.64 5.86
C TYR A 158 -8.90 14.31 6.94
N LEU A 159 -10.20 14.43 6.61
CA LEU A 159 -11.29 14.00 7.50
C LEU A 159 -11.28 12.49 7.75
N VAL A 160 -11.07 11.68 6.70
CA VAL A 160 -10.99 10.21 6.78
C VAL A 160 -9.81 9.78 7.64
N LYS A 161 -8.63 10.39 7.47
CA LYS A 161 -7.44 10.11 8.31
C LYS A 161 -7.64 10.44 9.79
N ASN A 162 -8.57 11.34 10.08
CA ASN A 162 -8.88 11.78 11.45
C ASN A 162 -10.31 11.37 11.86
N GLU A 163 -10.83 10.27 11.32
CA GLU A 163 -12.15 9.77 11.64
C GLU A 163 -12.38 9.69 13.16
N GLY A 164 -13.57 10.09 13.61
CA GLY A 164 -13.93 10.13 15.01
C GLY A 164 -13.42 11.37 15.77
N ARG A 165 -12.57 12.23 15.17
CA ARG A 165 -12.05 13.44 15.81
C ARG A 165 -12.73 14.69 15.26
N ALA A 166 -13.05 15.64 16.14
CA ALA A 166 -13.51 16.97 15.73
C ALA A 166 -12.30 17.82 15.29
N LEU A 167 -12.34 18.31 14.06
CA LEU A 167 -11.30 19.16 13.47
C LEU A 167 -11.81 20.60 13.32
N THR A 168 -10.98 21.55 13.70
CA THR A 168 -11.28 22.97 13.46
C THR A 168 -11.10 23.32 11.98
N ARG A 169 -11.72 24.41 11.53
CA ARG A 169 -11.54 24.91 10.17
C ARG A 169 -10.09 25.25 9.86
N SER A 170 -9.40 25.91 10.80
CA SER A 170 -7.97 26.21 10.67
C SER A 170 -7.13 24.94 10.52
N GLN A 171 -7.37 23.89 11.32
CA GLN A 171 -6.66 22.61 11.19
C GLN A 171 -6.84 21.96 9.81
N ILE A 172 -8.04 22.07 9.24
CA ILE A 172 -8.31 21.55 7.88
C ILE A 172 -7.55 22.40 6.85
N ILE A 173 -7.56 23.73 6.98
CA ILE A 173 -6.83 24.64 6.08
C ILE A 173 -5.34 24.35 6.16
N ASP A 174 -4.74 24.34 7.34
CA ASP A 174 -3.31 24.13 7.54
C ASP A 174 -2.84 22.78 6.97
N ALA A 175 -3.70 21.77 6.98
CA ALA A 175 -3.40 20.45 6.43
C ALA A 175 -3.50 20.38 4.89
N VAL A 176 -4.42 21.14 4.29
CA VAL A 176 -4.78 21.04 2.87
C VAL A 176 -4.13 22.13 2.02
N TRP A 177 -3.89 23.32 2.57
CA TRP A 177 -3.20 24.40 1.86
C TRP A 177 -1.73 24.46 2.29
N LYS A 178 -0.83 24.25 1.34
CA LYS A 178 0.61 24.35 1.57
C LYS A 178 1.04 25.80 1.72
N ALA A 179 2.19 26.04 2.35
CA ALA A 179 2.73 27.38 2.60
C ALA A 179 2.93 28.27 1.34
N THR A 180 2.87 27.68 0.15
CA THR A 180 2.97 28.37 -1.16
C THR A 180 1.63 28.73 -1.77
N ASP A 181 0.52 28.24 -1.21
CA ASP A 181 -0.83 28.53 -1.69
C ASP A 181 -1.36 29.80 -1.00
N GLU A 182 -2.21 30.59 -1.69
CA GLU A 182 -2.98 31.63 -1.01
C GLU A 182 -3.93 30.95 0.00
N VAL A 183 -3.70 31.20 1.29
CA VAL A 183 -4.49 30.61 2.37
C VAL A 183 -5.88 31.28 2.39
N PRO A 184 -6.96 30.52 2.19
CA PRO A 184 -8.30 31.11 2.15
C PRO A 184 -8.81 31.42 3.56
N PHE A 185 -9.89 32.20 3.64
CA PHE A 185 -10.59 32.42 4.90
C PHE A 185 -11.27 31.13 5.41
N ASP A 186 -11.32 30.94 6.72
CA ASP A 186 -11.90 29.76 7.40
C ASP A 186 -13.26 29.31 6.84
N ARG A 187 -14.11 30.25 6.42
CA ARG A 187 -15.45 29.96 5.87
C ARG A 187 -15.44 29.23 4.52
N VAL A 188 -14.31 29.19 3.85
CA VAL A 188 -14.18 28.45 2.57
C VAL A 188 -14.39 26.94 2.81
N ILE A 189 -14.00 26.42 3.97
CA ILE A 189 -14.23 25.02 4.34
C ILE A 189 -15.72 24.67 4.36
N ASP A 190 -16.56 25.59 4.82
CA ASP A 190 -18.01 25.36 4.87
C ASP A 190 -18.61 25.12 3.46
N VAL A 191 -18.06 25.79 2.46
CA VAL A 191 -18.45 25.61 1.05
C VAL A 191 -18.04 24.21 0.56
N TYR A 192 -16.77 23.83 0.76
CA TYR A 192 -16.29 22.50 0.36
C TYR A 192 -17.04 21.36 1.04
N ILE A 193 -17.30 21.47 2.33
CA ILE A 193 -18.08 20.45 3.08
C ILE A 193 -19.51 20.37 2.55
N LYS A 194 -20.14 21.50 2.23
CA LYS A 194 -21.47 21.53 1.64
C LYS A 194 -21.50 20.83 0.28
N GLU A 195 -20.51 21.10 -0.57
CA GLU A 195 -20.40 20.46 -1.89
C GLU A 195 -20.12 18.95 -1.77
N LEU A 196 -19.20 18.53 -0.89
CA LEU A 196 -18.94 17.11 -0.62
C LEU A 196 -20.18 16.35 -0.17
N ARG A 197 -20.93 16.92 0.81
CA ARG A 197 -22.19 16.33 1.28
C ARG A 197 -23.22 16.20 0.15
N LYS A 198 -23.33 17.23 -0.70
CA LYS A 198 -24.28 17.25 -1.81
C LYS A 198 -23.89 16.28 -2.93
N LYS A 199 -22.61 16.24 -3.32
CA LYS A 199 -22.11 15.44 -4.44
C LYS A 199 -22.09 13.94 -4.14
N LEU A 200 -21.79 13.57 -2.89
CA LEU A 200 -21.51 12.19 -2.49
C LEU A 200 -22.45 11.67 -1.39
N ASP A 201 -23.51 12.41 -1.04
CA ASP A 201 -24.45 12.07 0.03
C ASP A 201 -23.77 11.70 1.38
N LEU A 202 -22.76 12.52 1.77
CA LEU A 202 -21.94 12.27 2.96
C LEU A 202 -22.54 12.87 4.22
N ASP A 203 -23.61 12.29 4.74
CA ASP A 203 -24.18 12.66 6.05
C ASP A 203 -23.31 12.21 7.24
N CYS A 204 -22.28 11.36 6.99
CA CYS A 204 -21.26 11.00 7.96
C CYS A 204 -20.28 12.15 8.30
N ILE A 205 -20.24 13.23 7.52
CA ILE A 205 -19.51 14.46 7.89
C ILE A 205 -20.43 15.29 8.79
N LEU A 206 -20.16 15.30 10.07
CA LEU A 206 -20.97 16.01 11.07
C LEU A 206 -20.44 17.43 11.30
N THR A 207 -21.33 18.39 11.57
CA THR A 207 -20.96 19.73 12.01
C THR A 207 -20.88 19.77 13.52
N VAL A 208 -19.70 20.11 14.07
CA VAL A 208 -19.50 20.35 15.50
C VAL A 208 -19.60 21.85 15.76
N ARG A 209 -20.69 22.29 16.42
CA ARG A 209 -20.96 23.72 16.64
C ARG A 209 -19.78 24.41 17.33
N ASN A 210 -19.43 25.59 16.84
CA ASN A 210 -18.31 26.44 17.32
C ASN A 210 -16.92 25.79 17.24
N VAL A 211 -16.77 24.59 16.62
CA VAL A 211 -15.49 23.91 16.42
C VAL A 211 -15.19 23.77 14.93
N GLY A 212 -15.96 22.96 14.22
CA GLY A 212 -15.70 22.66 12.82
C GLY A 212 -16.44 21.40 12.38
N TYR A 213 -15.70 20.37 11.95
CA TYR A 213 -16.26 19.18 11.34
C TYR A 213 -15.65 17.88 11.89
N LYS A 214 -16.45 16.83 11.87
CA LYS A 214 -16.05 15.47 12.28
C LYS A 214 -16.58 14.48 11.26
N LEU A 215 -15.76 13.56 10.79
CA LEU A 215 -16.23 12.41 10.03
C LEU A 215 -16.46 11.24 11.00
N GLU A 216 -17.63 10.62 10.92
CA GLU A 216 -18.00 9.48 11.76
C GLU A 216 -18.96 8.57 10.97
N ARG A 217 -18.45 7.42 10.55
CA ARG A 217 -19.27 6.38 9.91
C ARG A 217 -19.98 5.56 11.00
N LYS A 218 -21.27 5.39 10.87
CA LYS A 218 -22.09 4.53 11.74
C LYS A 218 -22.18 3.14 11.14
#